data_838778cc84feac9f389d7168b0081979
#
_entry.id   838778cc84feac9f389d7168b0081979
#
_cell.length_a   1.000
_cell.length_b   1.000
_cell.length_c   1.000
_cell.angle_alpha   90.00
_cell.angle_beta   90.00
_cell.angle_gamma   90.00
#
_symmetry.space_group_name_H-M   'P 1'
#
loop_
_entity.id
_entity.type
_entity.pdbx_description
1 polymer ?
#
loop_
_entity_poly.entity_id
_entity_poly.type
_entity_poly.pdbx_seq_one_letter_code
_entity_poly.pdbx_strand_id
1 'polypeptide(L)'
;MIKVDEVKLKIGFDQQDVINECAKKLNITKQDILSAELLKLSIDARKKPNIYYVANVGLNLTEKYEKLFIDKKYNLNREVLKFKQKKANVSPIVVGFGPAGMFCALMLARMGLKPIVIEQGKCVEQREQDVLAFWNERKLNKYSNVQFGEGGAGTFSDGKLNTNLNSAFSNMVINEFYYYGAPKSILYQSKPHIGSDNLKKVVKAIRQDIISMGGQILFNTKLIDIGLNKNQVTHITVKDTITGEQKKLVAHKLILALGHSARDTFKMLYGIGMEIKQKPFAMGVRIEQKQSDINESQYGKGYDKRLPSADYKLVEHLKNGRSVFIFCMCPGGEVVASSSSEGEVVTNGMSYFARDKENANSAVLVNVNVEDYDSTHPLSGLDFQAKYEKLAFELGGNNFNAPCQTVGSFLGADVKTHIIPSYKPNVTWAELQKCLPNFVYDSLKQALPLFNKKIKNFALNKNVLTAIESRSSCPLYLQRDAHFESSIKGIYPIGEGAGYSGGIVSSAIDGIKVAEEIYTQF
;
A
#
# COMPACT_ATOMS: atom_id res chain seq x y z
N MET A 1 24.48 -23.18 -3.20
CA MET A 1 24.02 -22.92 -1.80
C MET A 1 22.97 -23.96 -1.44
N ILE A 2 22.88 -24.38 -0.19
CA ILE A 2 21.83 -25.26 0.36
C ILE A 2 20.88 -24.43 1.24
N LYS A 3 19.65 -24.90 1.41
CA LYS A 3 18.67 -24.25 2.28
C LYS A 3 18.49 -25.03 3.58
N VAL A 4 18.55 -24.31 4.71
CA VAL A 4 18.26 -24.84 6.05
C VAL A 4 17.05 -24.11 6.61
N ASP A 5 15.94 -24.82 6.77
CA ASP A 5 14.69 -24.26 7.27
C ASP A 5 14.65 -24.27 8.81
N GLU A 6 13.78 -23.41 9.40
CA GLU A 6 13.44 -23.40 10.82
C GLU A 6 14.64 -23.36 11.79
N VAL A 7 15.65 -22.53 11.50
CA VAL A 7 16.76 -22.28 12.41
C VAL A 7 16.29 -21.34 13.51
N LYS A 8 16.37 -21.77 14.78
CA LYS A 8 15.98 -20.95 15.93
C LYS A 8 17.14 -20.05 16.35
N LEU A 9 16.88 -18.75 16.45
CA LEU A 9 17.87 -17.75 16.82
C LEU A 9 17.37 -16.96 18.03
N LYS A 10 18.26 -16.65 18.98
CA LYS A 10 17.95 -15.80 20.14
C LYS A 10 17.64 -14.36 19.72
N ILE A 11 16.99 -13.60 20.59
CA ILE A 11 16.83 -12.15 20.36
C ILE A 11 18.21 -11.49 20.44
N GLY A 12 18.50 -10.62 19.45
CA GLY A 12 19.81 -9.97 19.34
C GLY A 12 20.90 -10.88 18.82
N PHE A 13 20.56 -11.92 18.04
CA PHE A 13 21.53 -12.79 17.36
C PHE A 13 22.41 -12.00 16.38
N ASP A 14 23.61 -12.49 16.18
CA ASP A 14 24.56 -12.02 15.17
C ASP A 14 24.80 -13.07 14.08
N GLN A 15 25.68 -12.77 13.14
CA GLN A 15 26.05 -13.68 12.05
C GLN A 15 26.67 -14.98 12.56
N GLN A 16 27.45 -14.93 13.65
CA GLN A 16 28.08 -16.11 14.22
C GLN A 16 27.07 -17.04 14.89
N ASP A 17 26.02 -16.47 15.51
CA ASP A 17 24.89 -17.26 16.05
C ASP A 17 24.18 -18.02 14.93
N VAL A 18 23.96 -17.39 13.76
CA VAL A 18 23.35 -18.06 12.59
C VAL A 18 24.20 -19.25 12.15
N ILE A 19 25.51 -19.05 11.99
CA ILE A 19 26.44 -20.12 11.60
C ILE A 19 26.45 -21.25 12.66
N ASN A 20 26.51 -20.91 13.93
CA ASN A 20 26.51 -21.88 15.02
C ASN A 20 25.26 -22.75 15.04
N GLU A 21 24.08 -22.15 14.92
CA GLU A 21 22.82 -22.90 14.94
C GLU A 21 22.61 -23.73 13.66
N CYS A 22 23.08 -23.25 12.51
CA CYS A 22 23.08 -24.04 11.28
C CYS A 22 24.04 -25.24 11.36
N ALA A 23 25.25 -25.05 11.87
CA ALA A 23 26.23 -26.12 12.06
C ALA A 23 25.69 -27.24 12.97
N LYS A 24 25.10 -26.87 14.12
CA LYS A 24 24.42 -27.83 15.01
C LYS A 24 23.29 -28.58 14.29
N LYS A 25 22.44 -27.87 13.55
CA LYS A 25 21.28 -28.46 12.87
C LYS A 25 21.65 -29.42 11.76
N LEU A 26 22.78 -29.20 11.09
CA LEU A 26 23.30 -30.05 10.02
C LEU A 26 24.28 -31.11 10.54
N ASN A 27 24.68 -31.04 11.82
CA ASN A 27 25.72 -31.87 12.43
C ASN A 27 27.06 -31.82 11.67
N ILE A 28 27.52 -30.58 11.39
CA ILE A 28 28.79 -30.28 10.70
C ILE A 28 29.60 -29.28 11.52
N THR A 29 30.88 -29.09 11.16
CA THR A 29 31.72 -28.08 11.83
C THR A 29 31.44 -26.68 11.24
N LYS A 30 31.75 -25.63 12.03
CA LYS A 30 31.60 -24.25 11.59
C LYS A 30 32.49 -23.91 10.38
N GLN A 31 33.68 -24.52 10.34
CA GLN A 31 34.67 -24.35 9.27
C GLN A 31 34.14 -24.84 7.92
N ASP A 32 33.19 -25.74 7.92
CA ASP A 32 32.56 -26.26 6.70
C ASP A 32 31.52 -25.31 6.12
N ILE A 33 31.14 -24.23 6.85
CA ILE A 33 30.21 -23.18 6.38
C ILE A 33 31.03 -22.01 5.86
N LEU A 34 31.10 -21.85 4.54
CA LEU A 34 31.82 -20.76 3.87
C LEU A 34 31.08 -19.42 3.98
N SER A 35 29.75 -19.44 3.89
CA SER A 35 28.89 -18.28 4.11
C SER A 35 27.48 -18.68 4.50
N ALA A 36 26.79 -17.77 5.22
CA ALA A 36 25.39 -17.94 5.61
C ALA A 36 24.60 -16.65 5.30
N GLU A 37 23.43 -16.82 4.68
CA GLU A 37 22.53 -15.72 4.33
C GLU A 37 21.11 -16.01 4.79
N LEU A 38 20.46 -15.02 5.43
CA LEU A 38 19.05 -15.11 5.80
C LEU A 38 18.17 -15.07 4.53
N LEU A 39 17.35 -16.10 4.35
CA LEU A 39 16.35 -16.20 3.27
C LEU A 39 14.95 -15.84 3.77
N LYS A 40 14.67 -16.11 5.04
CA LYS A 40 13.43 -15.73 5.72
C LYS A 40 13.69 -15.57 7.20
N LEU A 41 13.07 -14.56 7.81
CA LEU A 41 13.14 -14.31 9.24
C LEU A 41 11.76 -13.96 9.77
N SER A 42 11.31 -14.66 10.80
CA SER A 42 10.04 -14.43 11.50
C SER A 42 10.22 -14.51 13.00
N ILE A 43 9.31 -13.91 13.76
CA ILE A 43 9.30 -13.97 15.23
C ILE A 43 8.32 -15.05 15.65
N ASP A 44 8.72 -15.94 16.54
CA ASP A 44 7.83 -16.84 17.25
C ASP A 44 7.60 -16.35 18.68
N ALA A 45 6.44 -15.75 18.92
CA ALA A 45 5.99 -15.24 20.21
C ALA A 45 4.79 -16.04 20.78
N ARG A 46 4.57 -17.27 20.32
CA ARG A 46 3.42 -18.10 20.75
C ARG A 46 3.55 -18.56 22.20
N LYS A 47 4.78 -18.75 22.68
CA LYS A 47 5.06 -19.23 24.06
C LYS A 47 5.78 -18.14 24.88
N LYS A 48 5.04 -17.13 25.33
CA LYS A 48 5.55 -16.04 26.18
C LYS A 48 5.99 -16.59 27.55
N PRO A 49 7.12 -16.16 28.12
CA PRO A 49 8.03 -15.13 27.63
C PRO A 49 9.12 -15.65 26.66
N ASN A 50 9.13 -16.93 26.31
CA ASN A 50 10.15 -17.56 25.48
C ASN A 50 9.96 -17.19 23.99
N ILE A 51 10.47 -16.02 23.61
CA ILE A 51 10.39 -15.47 22.25
C ILE A 51 11.74 -15.70 21.56
N TYR A 52 11.70 -16.11 20.30
CA TYR A 52 12.89 -16.30 19.47
C TYR A 52 12.57 -16.00 18.00
N TYR A 53 13.62 -15.81 17.21
CA TYR A 53 13.47 -15.76 15.76
C TYR A 53 13.51 -17.16 15.16
N VAL A 54 12.74 -17.35 14.09
CA VAL A 54 12.78 -18.54 13.22
C VAL A 54 13.25 -18.08 11.85
N ALA A 55 14.38 -18.63 11.41
CA ALA A 55 15.01 -18.27 10.14
C ALA A 55 15.04 -19.45 9.17
N ASN A 56 14.90 -19.15 7.85
CA ASN A 56 15.41 -20.01 6.80
C ASN A 56 16.73 -19.40 6.32
N VAL A 57 17.77 -20.23 6.23
CA VAL A 57 19.14 -19.79 5.96
C VAL A 57 19.66 -20.48 4.72
N GLY A 58 20.24 -19.71 3.81
CA GLY A 58 21.03 -20.24 2.68
C GLY A 58 22.49 -20.36 3.08
N LEU A 59 23.10 -21.51 2.89
CA LEU A 59 24.49 -21.79 3.20
C LEU A 59 25.28 -22.15 1.97
N ASN A 60 26.46 -21.57 1.80
CA ASN A 60 27.50 -22.12 0.96
C ASN A 60 28.40 -22.95 1.85
N LEU A 61 28.63 -24.19 1.47
CA LEU A 61 29.41 -25.18 2.22
C LEU A 61 30.70 -25.55 1.47
N THR A 62 31.61 -26.22 2.15
CA THR A 62 32.73 -26.90 1.49
C THR A 62 32.21 -27.96 0.54
N GLU A 63 32.96 -28.26 -0.51
CA GLU A 63 32.57 -29.19 -1.59
C GLU A 63 32.08 -30.56 -1.09
N LYS A 64 32.73 -31.08 -0.04
CA LYS A 64 32.34 -32.31 0.64
C LYS A 64 30.88 -32.31 1.09
N TYR A 65 30.44 -31.22 1.72
CA TYR A 65 29.07 -31.10 2.28
C TYR A 65 28.06 -30.59 1.27
N GLU A 66 28.48 -29.83 0.24
CA GLU A 66 27.58 -29.48 -0.87
C GLU A 66 27.06 -30.72 -1.60
N LYS A 67 27.93 -31.72 -1.80
CA LYS A 67 27.55 -33.02 -2.40
C LYS A 67 26.64 -33.84 -1.48
N LEU A 68 26.90 -33.80 -0.15
CA LEU A 68 26.12 -34.55 0.83
C LEU A 68 24.66 -34.02 0.97
N PHE A 69 24.45 -32.70 0.84
CA PHE A 69 23.16 -32.06 0.98
C PHE A 69 22.56 -31.57 -0.35
N ILE A 70 22.80 -32.30 -1.43
CA ILE A 70 22.37 -31.92 -2.77
C ILE A 70 20.82 -31.81 -2.89
N ASP A 71 20.08 -32.60 -2.11
CA ASP A 71 18.64 -32.59 -1.97
C ASP A 71 18.10 -31.26 -1.41
N LYS A 72 18.94 -30.49 -0.68
CA LYS A 72 18.63 -29.17 -0.11
C LYS A 72 19.13 -28.00 -0.95
N LYS A 73 19.53 -28.28 -2.21
CA LYS A 73 20.03 -27.24 -3.11
C LYS A 73 19.00 -26.15 -3.33
N TYR A 74 19.43 -24.91 -3.22
CA TYR A 74 18.59 -23.72 -3.36
C TYR A 74 19.26 -22.72 -4.30
N ASN A 75 18.50 -22.23 -5.28
CA ASN A 75 18.93 -21.16 -6.17
C ASN A 75 18.32 -19.85 -5.72
N LEU A 76 19.17 -18.97 -5.24
CA LEU A 76 18.80 -17.61 -4.90
C LEU A 76 18.85 -16.74 -6.15
N ASN A 77 17.69 -16.51 -6.76
CA ASN A 77 17.61 -15.61 -7.92
C ASN A 77 17.31 -14.19 -7.46
N ARG A 78 18.28 -13.28 -7.65
CA ARG A 78 18.17 -11.83 -7.40
C ARG A 78 18.46 -11.02 -8.67
N GLU A 79 18.37 -11.63 -9.82
CA GLU A 79 18.63 -10.95 -11.07
C GLU A 79 17.50 -9.98 -11.41
N VAL A 80 17.91 -8.82 -11.89
CA VAL A 80 17.03 -7.83 -12.52
C VAL A 80 16.67 -8.33 -13.90
N LEU A 81 15.40 -8.23 -14.29
CA LEU A 81 14.94 -8.68 -15.59
C LEU A 81 15.61 -7.88 -16.72
N LYS A 82 16.17 -8.63 -17.67
CA LYS A 82 16.72 -8.12 -18.93
C LYS A 82 15.80 -8.50 -20.08
N PHE A 83 15.54 -7.55 -20.95
CA PHE A 83 14.69 -7.74 -22.12
C PHE A 83 15.46 -7.46 -23.41
N LYS A 84 15.07 -8.16 -24.50
CA LYS A 84 15.50 -7.77 -25.84
C LYS A 84 14.89 -6.42 -26.17
N GLN A 85 15.72 -5.49 -26.67
CA GLN A 85 15.25 -4.14 -27.03
C GLN A 85 14.34 -4.19 -28.26
N LYS A 86 13.22 -3.47 -28.19
CA LYS A 86 12.29 -3.22 -29.30
C LYS A 86 12.12 -1.71 -29.51
N LYS A 87 11.66 -1.31 -30.68
CA LYS A 87 11.35 0.09 -31.00
C LYS A 87 9.86 0.23 -31.25
N ALA A 88 9.23 1.21 -30.64
CA ALA A 88 7.87 1.62 -30.92
C ALA A 88 7.87 2.87 -31.82
N ASN A 89 7.00 2.91 -32.83
CA ASN A 89 6.79 4.10 -33.65
C ASN A 89 6.11 5.24 -32.84
N VAL A 90 5.24 4.86 -31.90
CA VAL A 90 4.59 5.77 -30.95
C VAL A 90 4.82 5.21 -29.55
N SER A 91 5.37 6.04 -28.67
CA SER A 91 5.64 5.66 -27.28
C SER A 91 4.35 5.29 -26.52
N PRO A 92 4.33 4.19 -25.76
CA PRO A 92 3.22 3.91 -24.85
C PRO A 92 3.07 5.03 -23.81
N ILE A 93 1.83 5.40 -23.51
CA ILE A 93 1.52 6.42 -22.50
C ILE A 93 1.01 5.73 -21.22
N VAL A 94 1.61 6.09 -20.08
CA VAL A 94 1.22 5.61 -18.76
C VAL A 94 0.65 6.78 -17.96
N VAL A 95 -0.60 6.69 -17.52
CA VAL A 95 -1.27 7.73 -16.73
C VAL A 95 -1.29 7.33 -15.27
N GLY A 96 -0.58 8.08 -14.44
CA GLY A 96 -0.35 7.83 -13.03
C GLY A 96 1.01 7.18 -12.76
N PHE A 97 1.72 7.69 -11.73
CA PHE A 97 3.05 7.24 -11.35
C PHE A 97 3.09 6.66 -9.92
N GLY A 98 2.02 5.94 -9.56
CA GLY A 98 1.95 5.03 -8.41
C GLY A 98 2.63 3.68 -8.73
N PRO A 99 2.62 2.69 -7.81
CA PRO A 99 3.34 1.43 -7.99
C PRO A 99 3.02 0.70 -9.31
N ALA A 100 1.76 0.67 -9.75
CA ALA A 100 1.38 0.05 -11.02
C ALA A 100 2.00 0.75 -12.22
N GLY A 101 1.81 2.07 -12.33
CA GLY A 101 2.35 2.85 -13.45
C GLY A 101 3.87 2.92 -13.44
N MET A 102 4.47 3.01 -12.26
CA MET A 102 5.93 3.06 -12.09
C MET A 102 6.60 1.76 -12.60
N PHE A 103 6.11 0.59 -12.16
CA PHE A 103 6.68 -0.68 -12.61
C PHE A 103 6.34 -0.98 -14.07
N CYS A 104 5.16 -0.60 -14.55
CA CYS A 104 4.84 -0.68 -15.98
C CYS A 104 5.83 0.16 -16.81
N ALA A 105 6.03 1.43 -16.44
CA ALA A 105 6.95 2.32 -17.15
C ALA A 105 8.40 1.84 -17.08
N LEU A 106 8.84 1.32 -15.92
CA LEU A 106 10.19 0.75 -15.75
C LEU A 106 10.42 -0.43 -16.70
N MET A 107 9.45 -1.36 -16.78
CA MET A 107 9.58 -2.50 -17.70
C MET A 107 9.54 -2.06 -19.16
N LEU A 108 8.62 -1.20 -19.56
CA LEU A 108 8.56 -0.66 -20.93
C LEU A 108 9.85 0.05 -21.31
N ALA A 109 10.48 0.81 -20.39
CA ALA A 109 11.77 1.47 -20.63
C ALA A 109 12.88 0.44 -20.83
N ARG A 110 12.97 -0.60 -19.98
CA ARG A 110 13.92 -1.71 -20.13
C ARG A 110 13.74 -2.50 -21.43
N MET A 111 12.52 -2.55 -21.94
CA MET A 111 12.18 -3.16 -23.23
C MET A 111 12.49 -2.26 -24.43
N GLY A 112 12.96 -1.01 -24.22
CA GLY A 112 13.32 -0.06 -25.27
C GLY A 112 12.15 0.75 -25.83
N LEU A 113 10.95 0.65 -25.25
CA LEU A 113 9.73 1.27 -25.78
C LEU A 113 9.57 2.75 -25.39
N LYS A 114 10.47 3.30 -24.57
CA LYS A 114 10.55 4.73 -24.20
C LYS A 114 9.20 5.32 -23.76
N PRO A 115 8.59 4.86 -22.65
CA PRO A 115 7.26 5.29 -22.26
C PRO A 115 7.19 6.79 -21.93
N ILE A 116 6.02 7.40 -22.15
CA ILE A 116 5.68 8.72 -21.63
C ILE A 116 4.77 8.53 -20.44
N VAL A 117 5.22 8.92 -19.26
CA VAL A 117 4.44 8.89 -18.01
C VAL A 117 3.82 10.25 -17.77
N ILE A 118 2.53 10.27 -17.42
CA ILE A 118 1.78 11.46 -17.05
C ILE A 118 1.37 11.33 -15.59
N GLU A 119 1.79 12.28 -14.76
CA GLU A 119 1.40 12.36 -13.35
C GLU A 119 0.83 13.75 -13.04
N GLN A 120 -0.39 13.80 -12.52
CA GLN A 120 -1.04 15.08 -12.24
C GLN A 120 -0.41 15.85 -11.07
N GLY A 121 0.21 15.14 -10.13
CA GLY A 121 0.93 15.73 -9.01
C GLY A 121 2.38 16.00 -9.31
N LYS A 122 3.11 16.38 -8.27
CA LYS A 122 4.52 16.76 -8.33
C LYS A 122 5.46 15.56 -8.12
N CYS A 123 6.75 15.76 -8.44
CA CYS A 123 7.79 14.82 -8.01
C CYS A 123 7.88 14.76 -6.49
N VAL A 124 8.42 13.66 -5.95
CA VAL A 124 8.35 13.35 -4.51
C VAL A 124 8.94 14.45 -3.63
N GLU A 125 9.97 15.14 -4.09
CA GLU A 125 10.63 16.24 -3.38
C GLU A 125 9.72 17.46 -3.18
N GLN A 126 8.96 17.82 -4.21
CA GLN A 126 8.01 18.94 -4.16
C GLN A 126 6.66 18.52 -3.55
N ARG A 127 6.24 17.29 -3.81
CA ARG A 127 5.03 16.70 -3.25
C ARG A 127 5.07 16.66 -1.72
N GLU A 128 6.24 16.37 -1.14
CA GLU A 128 6.41 16.38 0.32
C GLU A 128 6.06 17.75 0.92
N GLN A 129 6.44 18.83 0.25
CA GLN A 129 6.10 20.21 0.69
C GLN A 129 4.59 20.46 0.67
N ASP A 130 3.88 20.01 -0.40
CA ASP A 130 2.42 20.11 -0.47
C ASP A 130 1.74 19.32 0.65
N VAL A 131 2.22 18.12 0.95
CA VAL A 131 1.69 17.28 2.03
C VAL A 131 1.92 17.94 3.40
N LEU A 132 3.11 18.49 3.64
CA LEU A 132 3.41 19.20 4.89
C LEU A 132 2.59 20.48 5.03
N ALA A 133 2.38 21.24 3.96
CA ALA A 133 1.51 22.43 3.95
C ALA A 133 0.05 22.04 4.29
N PHE A 134 -0.43 20.91 3.77
CA PHE A 134 -1.74 20.40 4.13
C PHE A 134 -1.82 20.00 5.62
N TRP A 135 -0.87 19.23 6.11
CA TRP A 135 -0.89 18.73 7.49
C TRP A 135 -0.66 19.83 8.54
N ASN A 136 0.13 20.84 8.24
CA ASN A 136 0.45 21.89 9.22
C ASN A 136 -0.40 23.15 9.05
N GLU A 137 -0.83 23.48 7.81
CA GLU A 137 -1.46 24.76 7.47
C GLU A 137 -2.87 24.59 6.86
N ARG A 138 -3.37 23.36 6.69
CA ARG A 138 -4.67 23.04 6.05
C ARG A 138 -4.76 23.46 4.58
N LYS A 139 -3.63 23.67 3.91
CA LYS A 139 -3.57 24.06 2.51
C LYS A 139 -3.54 22.83 1.62
N LEU A 140 -4.71 22.35 1.22
CA LEU A 140 -4.81 21.19 0.33
C LEU A 140 -4.46 21.59 -1.11
N ASN A 141 -3.47 20.91 -1.70
CA ASN A 141 -3.26 20.92 -3.15
C ASN A 141 -4.02 19.72 -3.74
N LYS A 142 -5.15 19.98 -4.45
CA LYS A 142 -6.00 18.93 -5.02
C LYS A 142 -5.32 18.05 -6.08
N TYR A 143 -4.22 18.50 -6.65
CA TYR A 143 -3.47 17.77 -7.68
C TYR A 143 -2.23 17.06 -7.11
N SER A 144 -1.67 17.53 -5.99
CA SER A 144 -0.46 17.00 -5.37
C SER A 144 -0.65 16.89 -3.86
N ASN A 145 -0.83 15.66 -3.34
CA ASN A 145 -1.20 15.37 -1.95
C ASN A 145 -0.83 13.92 -1.59
N VAL A 146 -1.40 13.36 -0.53
CA VAL A 146 -1.14 11.96 -0.12
C VAL A 146 -1.63 10.93 -1.16
N GLN A 147 -2.61 11.27 -1.99
CA GLN A 147 -3.15 10.35 -3.01
C GLN A 147 -2.45 10.50 -4.36
N PHE A 148 -2.12 11.72 -4.76
CA PHE A 148 -1.60 12.08 -6.08
C PHE A 148 -0.17 12.59 -6.02
N GLY A 149 0.61 12.23 -7.02
CA GLY A 149 2.03 12.55 -7.18
C GLY A 149 2.91 11.31 -7.25
N GLU A 150 4.20 11.53 -7.47
CA GLU A 150 5.19 10.47 -7.64
C GLU A 150 5.13 9.41 -6.54
N GLY A 151 5.07 8.14 -6.94
CA GLY A 151 4.96 6.98 -6.06
C GLY A 151 3.55 6.69 -5.54
N GLY A 152 2.53 7.53 -5.89
CA GLY A 152 1.14 7.35 -5.49
C GLY A 152 0.92 7.38 -3.98
N ALA A 153 -0.22 6.90 -3.50
CA ALA A 153 -0.56 6.85 -2.06
C ALA A 153 0.43 6.00 -1.23
N GLY A 154 1.09 5.03 -1.85
CA GLY A 154 2.09 4.17 -1.20
C GLY A 154 3.26 4.94 -0.57
N THR A 155 3.68 6.06 -1.16
CA THR A 155 4.82 6.87 -0.69
C THR A 155 4.64 7.41 0.73
N PHE A 156 3.41 7.73 1.12
CA PHE A 156 3.06 8.24 2.45
C PHE A 156 2.31 7.18 3.27
N SER A 157 2.79 5.92 3.23
CA SER A 157 2.27 4.79 3.98
C SER A 157 3.38 4.11 4.81
N ASP A 158 3.07 3.01 5.49
CA ASP A 158 4.07 2.15 6.13
C ASP A 158 4.97 1.41 5.10
N GLY A 159 4.56 1.39 3.84
CA GLY A 159 5.34 0.72 2.79
C GLY A 159 5.39 -0.79 2.93
N LYS A 160 4.31 -1.43 3.37
CA LYS A 160 4.22 -2.89 3.45
C LYS A 160 4.34 -3.53 2.09
N LEU A 161 5.17 -4.56 2.01
CA LEU A 161 5.42 -5.33 0.79
C LEU A 161 4.78 -6.72 0.83
N ASN A 162 3.93 -6.99 1.82
CA ASN A 162 3.25 -8.26 1.91
C ASN A 162 2.20 -8.40 0.80
N THR A 163 2.20 -9.53 0.13
CA THR A 163 1.17 -9.90 -0.83
C THR A 163 0.75 -11.36 -0.59
N ASN A 164 -0.53 -11.65 -0.82
CA ASN A 164 -1.03 -13.02 -0.83
C ASN A 164 -0.87 -13.67 -2.21
N LEU A 165 -0.33 -12.94 -3.19
CA LEU A 165 -0.08 -13.47 -4.53
C LEU A 165 1.17 -14.37 -4.48
N ASN A 166 0.97 -15.66 -4.74
CA ASN A 166 2.07 -16.59 -4.95
C ASN A 166 2.52 -16.49 -6.42
N SER A 167 3.39 -15.55 -6.71
CA SER A 167 3.87 -15.24 -8.06
C SER A 167 5.38 -15.07 -8.06
N ALA A 168 6.04 -15.55 -9.11
CA ALA A 168 7.47 -15.29 -9.35
C ALA A 168 7.78 -13.78 -9.38
N PHE A 169 6.85 -12.98 -9.86
CA PHE A 169 6.96 -11.52 -9.86
C PHE A 169 7.00 -10.89 -8.47
N SER A 170 6.49 -11.55 -7.41
CA SER A 170 6.54 -11.01 -6.05
C SER A 170 7.99 -10.83 -5.59
N ASN A 171 8.83 -11.84 -5.76
CA ASN A 171 10.25 -11.75 -5.43
C ASN A 171 10.98 -10.74 -6.32
N MET A 172 10.60 -10.65 -7.59
CA MET A 172 11.16 -9.69 -8.52
C MET A 172 10.90 -8.25 -8.06
N VAL A 173 9.67 -7.90 -7.70
CA VAL A 173 9.32 -6.56 -7.17
C VAL A 173 10.12 -6.23 -5.91
N ILE A 174 10.28 -7.20 -4.99
CA ILE A 174 11.11 -7.02 -3.77
C ILE A 174 12.58 -6.77 -4.13
N ASN A 175 13.14 -7.54 -5.08
CA ASN A 175 14.51 -7.35 -5.55
C ASN A 175 14.71 -5.99 -6.23
N GLU A 176 13.73 -5.53 -7.02
CA GLU A 176 13.77 -4.21 -7.64
C GLU A 176 13.79 -3.11 -6.56
N PHE A 177 12.91 -3.17 -5.57
CA PHE A 177 12.95 -2.20 -4.47
C PHE A 177 14.32 -2.19 -3.77
N TYR A 178 14.90 -3.36 -3.50
CA TYR A 178 16.24 -3.45 -2.93
C TYR A 178 17.31 -2.86 -3.86
N TYR A 179 17.24 -3.16 -5.15
CA TYR A 179 18.16 -2.60 -6.16
C TYR A 179 18.13 -1.07 -6.17
N TYR A 180 16.96 -0.46 -6.02
CA TYR A 180 16.77 0.99 -5.94
C TYR A 180 16.95 1.58 -4.53
N GLY A 181 17.56 0.86 -3.60
CA GLY A 181 18.02 1.38 -2.31
C GLY A 181 17.06 1.16 -1.14
N ALA A 182 16.08 0.29 -1.26
CA ALA A 182 15.32 -0.15 -0.08
C ALA A 182 16.21 -0.96 0.90
N PRO A 183 15.89 -0.97 2.20
CA PRO A 183 16.68 -1.69 3.20
C PRO A 183 16.82 -3.18 2.88
N LYS A 184 18.02 -3.74 3.06
CA LYS A 184 18.30 -5.17 2.81
C LYS A 184 17.35 -6.12 3.53
N SER A 185 16.82 -5.71 4.67
CA SER A 185 15.90 -6.50 5.49
C SER A 185 14.62 -6.92 4.75
N ILE A 186 14.18 -6.19 3.71
CA ILE A 186 13.00 -6.56 2.92
C ILE A 186 13.17 -7.88 2.17
N LEU A 187 14.41 -8.30 1.91
CA LEU A 187 14.72 -9.54 1.19
C LEU A 187 14.46 -10.80 2.02
N TYR A 188 14.43 -10.68 3.36
CA TYR A 188 14.31 -11.84 4.23
C TYR A 188 13.27 -11.70 5.35
N GLN A 189 12.81 -10.51 5.69
CA GLN A 189 11.74 -10.37 6.69
C GLN A 189 10.44 -10.99 6.18
N SER A 190 9.76 -11.78 7.04
CA SER A 190 8.46 -12.39 6.70
C SER A 190 7.32 -11.38 6.54
N LYS A 191 7.50 -10.19 7.11
CA LYS A 191 6.61 -9.03 6.97
C LYS A 191 7.42 -7.80 6.55
N PRO A 192 7.91 -7.76 5.29
CA PRO A 192 8.79 -6.71 4.83
C PRO A 192 8.05 -5.36 4.71
N HIS A 193 8.74 -4.28 5.06
CA HIS A 193 8.27 -2.92 4.88
C HIS A 193 9.45 -2.00 4.57
N ILE A 194 9.18 -0.89 3.89
CA ILE A 194 10.22 0.07 3.48
C ILE A 194 10.20 1.32 4.37
N GLY A 195 9.03 1.74 4.85
CA GLY A 195 8.80 3.02 5.53
C GLY A 195 8.66 4.20 4.57
N SER A 196 7.88 5.20 4.94
CA SER A 196 7.64 6.37 4.09
C SER A 196 8.91 7.19 3.80
N ASP A 197 9.87 7.19 4.70
CA ASP A 197 11.16 7.87 4.58
C ASP A 197 12.07 7.27 3.50
N ASN A 198 12.15 5.94 3.41
CA ASN A 198 12.93 5.24 2.40
C ASN A 198 12.21 5.15 1.05
N LEU A 199 10.87 5.04 1.04
CA LEU A 199 10.09 4.99 -0.20
C LEU A 199 10.35 6.20 -1.09
N LYS A 200 10.49 7.40 -0.52
CA LYS A 200 10.81 8.62 -1.27
C LYS A 200 12.13 8.50 -2.06
N LYS A 201 13.15 7.89 -1.47
CA LYS A 201 14.45 7.66 -2.12
C LYS A 201 14.34 6.64 -3.25
N VAL A 202 13.61 5.55 -2.99
CA VAL A 202 13.42 4.45 -3.95
C VAL A 202 12.65 4.93 -5.18
N VAL A 203 11.52 5.62 -5.01
CA VAL A 203 10.72 6.10 -6.16
C VAL A 203 11.50 7.10 -7.01
N LYS A 204 12.30 7.99 -6.38
CA LYS A 204 13.21 8.89 -7.08
C LYS A 204 14.24 8.14 -7.91
N ALA A 205 14.85 7.10 -7.37
CA ALA A 205 15.85 6.29 -8.09
C ALA A 205 15.23 5.57 -9.30
N ILE A 206 14.03 5.00 -9.16
CA ILE A 206 13.29 4.38 -10.26
C ILE A 206 12.98 5.42 -11.37
N ARG A 207 12.52 6.62 -10.99
CA ARG A 207 12.30 7.73 -11.94
C ARG A 207 13.55 8.02 -12.76
N GLN A 208 14.70 8.17 -12.10
CA GLN A 208 15.96 8.50 -12.74
C GLN A 208 16.39 7.40 -13.73
N ASP A 209 16.16 6.14 -13.38
CA ASP A 209 16.50 5.02 -14.25
C ASP A 209 15.58 4.96 -15.49
N ILE A 210 14.27 5.17 -15.34
CA ILE A 210 13.34 5.30 -16.48
C ILE A 210 13.78 6.40 -17.45
N ILE A 211 14.16 7.56 -16.92
CA ILE A 211 14.63 8.70 -17.74
C ILE A 211 15.95 8.35 -18.44
N SER A 212 16.90 7.70 -17.76
CA SER A 212 18.19 7.30 -18.34
C SER A 212 18.03 6.33 -19.52
N MET A 213 16.97 5.51 -19.52
CA MET A 213 16.61 4.60 -20.60
C MET A 213 15.76 5.27 -21.72
N GLY A 214 15.58 6.60 -21.67
CA GLY A 214 14.88 7.39 -22.68
C GLY A 214 13.37 7.52 -22.47
N GLY A 215 12.83 7.09 -21.33
CA GLY A 215 11.46 7.40 -20.93
C GLY A 215 11.31 8.88 -20.54
N GLN A 216 10.08 9.38 -20.58
CA GLN A 216 9.75 10.74 -20.15
C GLN A 216 8.73 10.71 -19.03
N ILE A 217 8.86 11.60 -18.03
CA ILE A 217 7.88 11.74 -16.95
C ILE A 217 7.44 13.19 -16.88
N LEU A 218 6.15 13.41 -17.15
CA LEU A 218 5.50 14.71 -17.16
C LEU A 218 4.72 14.87 -15.86
N PHE A 219 5.31 15.54 -14.88
CA PHE A 219 4.65 15.96 -13.65
C PHE A 219 3.75 17.18 -13.91
N ASN A 220 2.87 17.49 -12.95
CA ASN A 220 1.87 18.55 -13.06
C ASN A 220 1.02 18.42 -14.33
N THR A 221 0.85 17.22 -14.83
CA THR A 221 0.18 16.94 -16.11
C THR A 221 -0.97 15.97 -15.88
N LYS A 222 -2.21 16.45 -16.05
CA LYS A 222 -3.44 15.70 -15.81
C LYS A 222 -4.10 15.26 -17.10
N LEU A 223 -4.46 13.99 -17.20
CA LEU A 223 -5.37 13.49 -18.24
C LEU A 223 -6.77 14.11 -18.04
N ILE A 224 -7.32 14.76 -19.07
CA ILE A 224 -8.64 15.40 -19.04
C ILE A 224 -9.59 14.86 -20.09
N ASP A 225 -9.10 14.25 -21.17
CA ASP A 225 -9.93 13.68 -22.22
C ASP A 225 -9.18 12.62 -23.03
N ILE A 226 -9.93 11.71 -23.68
CA ILE A 226 -9.41 10.65 -24.57
C ILE A 226 -10.18 10.70 -25.89
N GLY A 227 -9.43 10.95 -26.97
CA GLY A 227 -9.99 10.94 -28.31
C GLY A 227 -10.04 9.54 -28.90
N LEU A 228 -11.22 9.18 -29.42
CA LEU A 228 -11.49 7.87 -29.98
C LEU A 228 -11.80 7.96 -31.50
N ASN A 229 -11.44 6.91 -32.23
CA ASN A 229 -11.91 6.65 -33.60
C ASN A 229 -12.33 5.17 -33.67
N LYS A 230 -13.58 4.90 -34.03
CA LYS A 230 -14.16 3.53 -34.13
C LYS A 230 -13.82 2.66 -32.89
N ASN A 231 -14.07 3.21 -31.70
CA ASN A 231 -13.81 2.56 -30.41
C ASN A 231 -12.33 2.23 -30.15
N GLN A 232 -11.40 2.97 -30.73
CA GLN A 232 -9.97 2.85 -30.50
C GLN A 232 -9.36 4.19 -30.11
N VAL A 233 -8.46 4.20 -29.13
CA VAL A 233 -7.73 5.41 -28.73
C VAL A 233 -6.83 5.92 -29.84
N THR A 234 -6.87 7.23 -30.11
CA THR A 234 -6.02 7.92 -31.10
C THR A 234 -5.12 8.97 -30.46
N HIS A 235 -5.63 9.67 -29.48
CA HIS A 235 -4.91 10.69 -28.74
C HIS A 235 -5.52 10.89 -27.36
N ILE A 236 -4.78 11.57 -26.50
CA ILE A 236 -5.28 12.07 -25.22
C ILE A 236 -5.14 13.58 -25.17
N THR A 237 -6.00 14.23 -24.40
CA THR A 237 -5.84 15.63 -24.03
C THR A 237 -5.36 15.70 -22.58
N VAL A 238 -4.27 16.41 -22.36
CA VAL A 238 -3.69 16.65 -21.04
C VAL A 238 -3.72 18.13 -20.71
N LYS A 239 -3.79 18.42 -19.41
CA LYS A 239 -3.78 19.78 -18.85
C LYS A 239 -2.61 19.93 -17.89
N ASP A 240 -1.82 20.96 -18.07
CA ASP A 240 -0.87 21.42 -17.06
C ASP A 240 -1.65 21.94 -15.83
N THR A 241 -1.36 21.41 -14.65
CA THR A 241 -2.11 21.72 -13.42
C THR A 241 -1.71 23.06 -12.79
N ILE A 242 -0.61 23.67 -13.26
CA ILE A 242 -0.09 24.96 -12.81
C ILE A 242 -0.57 26.08 -13.74
N THR A 243 -0.31 25.94 -15.04
CA THR A 243 -0.62 26.98 -16.04
C THR A 243 -2.05 26.88 -16.57
N GLY A 244 -2.65 25.69 -16.52
CA GLY A 244 -3.95 25.42 -17.13
C GLY A 244 -3.89 25.13 -18.64
N GLU A 245 -2.72 25.20 -19.25
CA GLU A 245 -2.52 24.93 -20.69
C GLU A 245 -2.90 23.49 -21.02
N GLN A 246 -3.55 23.32 -22.18
CA GLN A 246 -3.95 22.01 -22.67
C GLN A 246 -3.18 21.64 -23.94
N LYS A 247 -2.82 20.37 -24.05
CA LYS A 247 -2.19 19.83 -25.28
C LYS A 247 -2.70 18.44 -25.60
N LYS A 248 -2.66 18.06 -26.88
CA LYS A 248 -2.94 16.71 -27.35
C LYS A 248 -1.66 15.92 -27.52
N LEU A 249 -1.71 14.64 -27.11
CA LEU A 249 -0.63 13.67 -27.32
C LEU A 249 -1.21 12.48 -28.10
N VAL A 250 -0.53 12.04 -29.16
CA VAL A 250 -0.91 10.83 -29.89
C VAL A 250 -0.75 9.63 -28.97
N ALA A 251 -1.75 8.77 -28.91
CA ALA A 251 -1.79 7.60 -28.06
C ALA A 251 -2.34 6.39 -28.83
N HIS A 252 -1.54 5.33 -28.96
CA HIS A 252 -1.96 4.05 -29.51
C HIS A 252 -2.03 2.97 -28.43
N LYS A 253 -1.25 3.11 -27.37
CA LYS A 253 -1.24 2.26 -26.16
C LYS A 253 -1.30 3.19 -24.95
N LEU A 254 -2.44 3.18 -24.27
CA LEU A 254 -2.74 4.03 -23.12
C LEU A 254 -2.97 3.14 -21.88
N ILE A 255 -2.06 3.24 -20.93
CA ILE A 255 -2.11 2.48 -19.68
C ILE A 255 -2.68 3.39 -18.58
N LEU A 256 -3.79 3.00 -17.95
CA LEU A 256 -4.47 3.77 -16.92
C LEU A 256 -4.15 3.23 -15.52
N ALA A 257 -3.18 3.84 -14.85
CA ALA A 257 -2.73 3.51 -13.49
C ALA A 257 -3.20 4.56 -12.46
N LEU A 258 -4.48 4.90 -12.49
CA LEU A 258 -5.08 6.10 -11.90
C LEU A 258 -5.08 6.15 -10.36
N GLY A 259 -4.98 4.99 -9.67
CA GLY A 259 -5.33 4.90 -8.25
C GLY A 259 -6.83 5.10 -8.00
N HIS A 260 -7.28 4.86 -6.76
CA HIS A 260 -8.72 4.89 -6.43
C HIS A 260 -9.33 6.29 -6.29
N SER A 261 -8.51 7.34 -6.20
CA SER A 261 -8.98 8.69 -5.88
C SER A 261 -9.27 9.58 -7.08
N ALA A 262 -9.02 9.12 -8.32
CA ALA A 262 -9.19 9.88 -9.55
C ALA A 262 -10.67 9.95 -10.02
N ARG A 263 -11.57 10.44 -9.16
CA ARG A 263 -13.03 10.42 -9.35
C ARG A 263 -13.49 11.11 -10.61
N ASP A 264 -12.92 12.25 -10.96
CA ASP A 264 -13.23 13.00 -12.18
C ASP A 264 -12.79 12.25 -13.44
N THR A 265 -11.63 11.57 -13.40
CA THR A 265 -11.19 10.71 -14.50
C THR A 265 -12.13 9.51 -14.68
N PHE A 266 -12.60 8.87 -13.60
CA PHE A 266 -13.62 7.81 -13.72
C PHE A 266 -14.92 8.29 -14.33
N LYS A 267 -15.38 9.50 -14.01
CA LYS A 267 -16.54 10.12 -14.65
C LYS A 267 -16.31 10.36 -16.14
N MET A 268 -15.13 10.83 -16.52
CA MET A 268 -14.76 11.01 -17.94
C MET A 268 -14.72 9.67 -18.67
N LEU A 269 -14.11 8.62 -18.08
CA LEU A 269 -14.04 7.29 -18.67
C LEU A 269 -15.43 6.67 -18.88
N TYR A 270 -16.33 6.85 -17.91
CA TYR A 270 -17.74 6.44 -18.07
C TYR A 270 -18.42 7.21 -19.20
N GLY A 271 -18.18 8.52 -19.29
CA GLY A 271 -18.75 9.39 -20.33
C GLY A 271 -18.33 9.05 -21.76
N ILE A 272 -17.14 8.47 -21.95
CA ILE A 272 -16.67 8.01 -23.27
C ILE A 272 -17.09 6.55 -23.58
N GLY A 273 -17.89 5.93 -22.71
CA GLY A 273 -18.45 4.59 -22.92
C GLY A 273 -17.55 3.43 -22.46
N MET A 274 -16.56 3.66 -21.59
CA MET A 274 -15.79 2.57 -21.00
C MET A 274 -16.68 1.72 -20.09
N GLU A 275 -16.58 0.39 -20.20
CA GLU A 275 -17.33 -0.53 -19.34
C GLU A 275 -16.79 -0.49 -17.91
N ILE A 276 -17.61 0.00 -16.98
CA ILE A 276 -17.33 0.11 -15.56
C ILE A 276 -18.36 -0.69 -14.77
N LYS A 277 -17.92 -1.44 -13.76
CA LYS A 277 -18.81 -2.19 -12.86
C LYS A 277 -18.58 -1.76 -11.42
N GLN A 278 -19.64 -1.80 -10.63
CA GLN A 278 -19.57 -1.62 -9.18
C GLN A 278 -18.74 -2.73 -8.54
N LYS A 279 -18.08 -2.40 -7.45
CA LYS A 279 -17.26 -3.32 -6.65
C LYS A 279 -17.50 -3.08 -5.17
N PRO A 280 -17.66 -4.14 -4.34
CA PRO A 280 -17.65 -3.98 -2.90
C PRO A 280 -16.31 -3.39 -2.42
N PHE A 281 -16.37 -2.63 -1.33
CA PHE A 281 -15.19 -2.08 -0.66
C PHE A 281 -15.34 -2.17 0.86
N ALA A 282 -14.55 -1.46 1.65
CA ALA A 282 -14.71 -1.41 3.09
C ALA A 282 -14.49 0.00 3.61
N MET A 283 -15.21 0.36 4.67
CA MET A 283 -15.21 1.68 5.28
C MET A 283 -15.23 1.56 6.81
N GLY A 284 -14.68 2.53 7.51
CA GLY A 284 -14.70 2.53 8.96
C GLY A 284 -13.91 3.68 9.57
N VAL A 285 -13.15 3.36 10.61
CA VAL A 285 -12.39 4.33 11.39
C VAL A 285 -10.95 3.87 11.59
N ARG A 286 -10.04 4.79 11.95
CA ARG A 286 -8.72 4.45 12.48
C ARG A 286 -8.73 4.41 13.99
N ILE A 287 -8.24 3.31 14.56
CA ILE A 287 -7.99 3.20 15.99
C ILE A 287 -6.52 3.52 16.28
N GLU A 288 -6.27 4.33 17.30
CA GLU A 288 -4.94 4.60 17.86
C GLU A 288 -4.84 4.02 19.28
N GLN A 289 -3.70 3.35 19.53
CA GLN A 289 -3.34 2.78 20.83
C GLN A 289 -1.88 3.14 21.14
N LYS A 290 -1.47 3.06 22.41
CA LYS A 290 -0.04 3.10 22.71
C LYS A 290 0.66 1.87 22.12
N GLN A 291 1.76 2.06 21.39
CA GLN A 291 2.55 0.95 20.84
C GLN A 291 3.05 0.03 21.95
N SER A 292 3.36 0.56 23.12
CA SER A 292 3.75 -0.23 24.30
C SER A 292 2.69 -1.22 24.76
N ASP A 293 1.40 -0.80 24.73
CA ASP A 293 0.28 -1.67 25.11
C ASP A 293 0.14 -2.86 24.13
N ILE A 294 0.39 -2.59 22.83
CA ILE A 294 0.37 -3.63 21.80
C ILE A 294 1.59 -4.55 21.91
N ASN A 295 2.78 -4.00 22.14
CA ASN A 295 3.99 -4.79 22.37
C ASN A 295 3.82 -5.75 23.56
N GLU A 296 3.30 -5.24 24.68
CA GLU A 296 3.04 -6.07 25.86
C GLU A 296 2.02 -7.17 25.58
N SER A 297 0.97 -6.87 24.81
CA SER A 297 -0.04 -7.86 24.41
C SER A 297 0.54 -8.96 23.53
N GLN A 298 1.42 -8.62 22.61
CA GLN A 298 2.01 -9.55 21.64
C GLN A 298 3.20 -10.32 22.22
N TYR A 299 4.06 -9.67 22.99
CA TYR A 299 5.31 -10.23 23.48
C TYR A 299 5.28 -10.63 24.95
N GLY A 300 4.36 -10.10 25.75
CA GLY A 300 4.26 -10.32 27.17
C GLY A 300 4.90 -9.19 27.99
N LYS A 301 4.56 -9.14 29.28
CA LYS A 301 5.08 -8.13 30.21
C LYS A 301 6.61 -8.30 30.38
N GLY A 302 7.34 -7.18 30.33
CA GLY A 302 8.81 -7.20 30.46
C GLY A 302 9.54 -7.75 29.24
N TYR A 303 8.92 -7.76 28.06
CA TYR A 303 9.53 -8.24 26.82
C TYR A 303 10.86 -7.54 26.49
N ASP A 304 11.73 -8.22 25.75
CA ASP A 304 13.02 -7.68 25.30
C ASP A 304 12.80 -6.50 24.35
N LYS A 305 13.37 -5.34 24.69
CA LYS A 305 13.21 -4.08 23.91
C LYS A 305 13.90 -4.09 22.55
N ARG A 306 14.72 -5.11 22.27
CA ARG A 306 15.32 -5.33 20.93
C ARG A 306 14.34 -5.96 19.94
N LEU A 307 13.18 -6.46 20.40
CA LEU A 307 12.10 -6.89 19.51
C LEU A 307 11.53 -5.69 18.76
N PRO A 308 11.18 -5.85 17.48
CA PRO A 308 10.56 -4.78 16.70
C PRO A 308 9.18 -4.42 17.24
N SER A 309 8.69 -3.24 16.89
CA SER A 309 7.32 -2.82 17.20
C SER A 309 6.32 -3.87 16.71
N ALA A 310 5.49 -4.38 17.63
CA ALA A 310 4.55 -5.46 17.36
C ALA A 310 3.41 -5.01 16.44
N ASP A 311 3.00 -5.89 15.57
CA ASP A 311 1.83 -5.76 14.71
C ASP A 311 0.73 -6.77 15.06
N TYR A 312 -0.44 -6.57 14.48
CA TYR A 312 -1.57 -7.50 14.64
C TYR A 312 -2.45 -7.55 13.38
N LYS A 313 -3.23 -8.62 13.29
CA LYS A 313 -4.26 -8.79 12.28
C LYS A 313 -5.47 -9.46 12.94
N LEU A 314 -6.66 -8.88 12.80
CA LEU A 314 -7.90 -9.37 13.38
C LEU A 314 -9.01 -9.35 12.32
N VAL A 315 -9.93 -10.28 12.46
CA VAL A 315 -11.18 -10.34 11.71
C VAL A 315 -12.29 -10.92 12.63
N GLU A 316 -13.48 -10.37 12.49
CA GLU A 316 -14.73 -10.87 13.06
C GLU A 316 -15.80 -10.99 12.00
N HIS A 317 -16.50 -12.11 12.00
CA HIS A 317 -17.72 -12.31 11.21
C HIS A 317 -18.91 -12.19 12.13
N LEU A 318 -19.71 -11.15 11.93
CA LEU A 318 -20.85 -10.84 12.80
C LEU A 318 -22.09 -11.64 12.37
N LYS A 319 -23.03 -11.83 13.30
CA LYS A 319 -24.28 -12.56 13.04
C LYS A 319 -25.18 -11.89 11.98
N ASN A 320 -25.00 -10.58 11.76
CA ASN A 320 -25.73 -9.82 10.73
C ASN A 320 -25.14 -9.97 9.31
N GLY A 321 -24.20 -10.90 9.11
CA GLY A 321 -23.53 -11.14 7.82
C GLY A 321 -22.39 -10.17 7.50
N ARG A 322 -22.13 -9.16 8.35
CA ARG A 322 -21.00 -8.23 8.15
C ARG A 322 -19.70 -8.83 8.68
N SER A 323 -18.62 -8.50 7.98
CA SER A 323 -17.25 -8.76 8.45
C SER A 323 -16.60 -7.46 8.88
N VAL A 324 -15.98 -7.48 10.08
CA VAL A 324 -15.16 -6.38 10.56
C VAL A 324 -13.72 -6.84 10.63
N PHE A 325 -12.80 -6.08 10.08
CA PHE A 325 -11.40 -6.51 10.00
C PHE A 325 -10.42 -5.34 10.13
N ILE A 326 -9.22 -5.70 10.58
CA ILE A 326 -8.11 -4.76 10.65
C ILE A 326 -7.43 -4.66 9.28
N PHE A 327 -7.25 -3.43 8.83
CA PHE A 327 -6.54 -3.13 7.61
C PHE A 327 -5.40 -2.13 7.86
N CYS A 328 -4.33 -2.24 7.10
CA CYS A 328 -3.18 -1.33 7.14
C CYS A 328 -2.75 -0.92 8.56
N MET A 329 -2.48 -1.93 9.45
CA MET A 329 -1.92 -1.67 10.77
C MET A 329 -0.51 -1.07 10.62
N CYS A 330 -0.27 0.08 11.25
CA CYS A 330 0.97 0.86 11.21
C CYS A 330 1.60 0.88 12.62
N PRO A 331 2.55 -0.01 12.91
CA PRO A 331 3.24 -0.02 14.19
C PRO A 331 4.08 1.24 14.36
N GLY A 332 4.13 1.80 15.57
CA GLY A 332 4.91 3.01 15.86
C GLY A 332 4.72 4.08 14.79
N GLY A 333 3.47 4.38 14.45
CA GLY A 333 3.11 5.24 13.32
C GLY A 333 2.11 6.32 13.69
N GLU A 334 1.65 7.03 12.68
CA GLU A 334 0.75 8.18 12.80
C GLU A 334 -0.49 7.99 11.91
N VAL A 335 -1.63 8.50 12.35
CA VAL A 335 -2.80 8.71 11.50
C VAL A 335 -2.57 9.99 10.72
N VAL A 336 -2.85 9.97 9.41
CA VAL A 336 -2.57 11.09 8.52
C VAL A 336 -3.80 11.53 7.74
N ALA A 337 -3.90 12.83 7.44
CA ALA A 337 -4.89 13.37 6.52
C ALA A 337 -4.54 12.95 5.09
N SER A 338 -5.49 12.28 4.44
CA SER A 338 -5.33 11.70 3.10
C SER A 338 -6.39 12.21 2.12
N SER A 339 -6.98 13.36 2.41
CA SER A 339 -7.95 14.03 1.53
C SER A 339 -7.30 14.45 0.21
N SER A 340 -8.06 14.40 -0.86
CA SER A 340 -7.66 14.84 -2.20
C SER A 340 -8.68 15.79 -2.85
N SER A 341 -9.76 16.08 -2.14
CA SER A 341 -10.84 16.98 -2.56
C SER A 341 -11.17 17.97 -1.45
N GLU A 342 -11.54 19.19 -1.83
CA GLU A 342 -12.04 20.18 -0.90
C GLU A 342 -13.36 19.73 -0.28
N GLY A 343 -13.55 20.06 1.00
CA GLY A 343 -14.77 19.71 1.72
C GLY A 343 -14.94 18.22 2.05
N GLU A 344 -13.87 17.45 2.02
CA GLU A 344 -13.87 16.01 2.34
C GLU A 344 -12.74 15.70 3.33
N VAL A 345 -13.01 14.89 4.35
CA VAL A 345 -12.00 14.33 5.26
C VAL A 345 -11.81 12.85 4.99
N VAL A 346 -10.57 12.45 4.81
CA VAL A 346 -10.16 11.05 4.67
C VAL A 346 -8.95 10.79 5.55
N THR A 347 -9.01 9.73 6.35
CA THR A 347 -7.89 9.28 7.19
C THR A 347 -7.15 8.12 6.53
N ASN A 348 -5.85 8.03 6.80
CA ASN A 348 -5.02 6.88 6.48
C ASN A 348 -3.95 6.75 7.58
N GLY A 349 -3.07 5.77 7.49
CA GLY A 349 -1.97 5.62 8.42
C GLY A 349 -0.64 5.45 7.72
N MET A 350 0.41 5.93 8.37
CA MET A 350 1.78 5.73 7.92
C MET A 350 2.72 5.38 9.08
N SER A 351 3.87 4.81 8.74
CA SER A 351 5.02 4.66 9.64
C SER A 351 6.31 4.97 8.90
N TYR A 352 7.29 5.48 9.63
CA TYR A 352 8.68 5.48 9.18
C TYR A 352 9.27 4.06 9.27
N PHE A 353 10.41 3.85 8.67
CA PHE A 353 11.08 2.54 8.72
C PHE A 353 11.37 2.07 10.15
N ALA A 354 11.77 2.99 11.03
CA ALA A 354 12.07 2.68 12.43
C ALA A 354 10.85 2.24 13.25
N ARG A 355 9.62 2.65 12.86
CA ARG A 355 8.37 2.34 13.59
C ARG A 355 8.46 2.67 15.08
N ASP A 356 9.00 3.84 15.40
CA ASP A 356 9.39 4.28 16.73
C ASP A 356 8.49 5.36 17.34
N LYS A 357 7.38 5.71 16.69
CA LYS A 357 6.40 6.63 17.25
C LYS A 357 5.66 6.01 18.44
N GLU A 358 5.11 6.89 19.28
CA GLU A 358 4.47 6.49 20.54
C GLU A 358 3.21 5.64 20.32
N ASN A 359 2.44 5.95 19.27
CA ASN A 359 1.19 5.26 18.99
C ASN A 359 1.38 4.17 17.92
N ALA A 360 0.59 3.10 18.03
CA ALA A 360 0.23 2.22 16.95
C ALA A 360 -1.12 2.66 16.38
N ASN A 361 -1.36 2.47 15.09
CA ASN A 361 -2.69 2.70 14.53
C ASN A 361 -3.07 1.66 13.48
N SER A 362 -4.36 1.46 13.28
CA SER A 362 -4.89 0.62 12.20
C SER A 362 -6.29 1.04 11.80
N ALA A 363 -6.66 0.80 10.55
CA ALA A 363 -8.05 0.89 10.16
C ALA A 363 -8.84 -0.29 10.73
N VAL A 364 -10.03 -0.02 11.26
CA VAL A 364 -11.06 -0.98 11.64
C VAL A 364 -12.20 -0.81 10.64
N LEU A 365 -12.31 -1.74 9.70
CA LEU A 365 -13.17 -1.61 8.54
C LEU A 365 -14.30 -2.63 8.54
N VAL A 366 -15.44 -2.21 8.01
CA VAL A 366 -16.62 -3.03 7.76
C VAL A 366 -16.81 -3.14 6.25
N ASN A 367 -17.15 -4.33 5.75
CA ASN A 367 -17.47 -4.50 4.34
C ASN A 367 -18.70 -3.68 3.95
N VAL A 368 -18.59 -3.01 2.81
CA VAL A 368 -19.67 -2.28 2.12
C VAL A 368 -19.92 -3.03 0.81
N ASN A 369 -21.10 -3.60 0.68
CA ASN A 369 -21.49 -4.37 -0.48
C ASN A 369 -22.13 -3.46 -1.53
N VAL A 370 -22.28 -3.96 -2.75
CA VAL A 370 -22.89 -3.19 -3.84
C VAL A 370 -24.36 -2.82 -3.52
N GLU A 371 -25.06 -3.69 -2.79
CA GLU A 371 -26.44 -3.50 -2.36
C GLU A 371 -26.61 -2.36 -1.32
N ASP A 372 -25.50 -1.93 -0.68
CA ASP A 372 -25.52 -0.81 0.25
C ASP A 372 -25.46 0.55 -0.47
N TYR A 373 -25.18 0.56 -1.77
CA TYR A 373 -25.23 1.77 -2.58
C TYR A 373 -26.69 2.05 -2.94
N ASP A 374 -27.13 3.29 -2.83
CA ASP A 374 -28.52 3.69 -3.11
C ASP A 374 -28.84 3.73 -4.62
N SER A 375 -28.07 3.07 -5.47
CA SER A 375 -28.16 3.16 -6.92
C SER A 375 -27.42 2.02 -7.64
N THR A 376 -27.93 1.62 -8.80
CA THR A 376 -27.28 0.69 -9.73
C THR A 376 -26.27 1.37 -10.66
N HIS A 377 -26.13 2.69 -10.60
CA HIS A 377 -25.19 3.43 -11.43
C HIS A 377 -23.74 2.97 -11.16
N PRO A 378 -22.92 2.68 -12.18
CA PRO A 378 -21.57 2.13 -11.99
C PRO A 378 -20.65 2.94 -11.08
N LEU A 379 -20.85 4.24 -10.96
CA LEU A 379 -20.04 5.15 -10.15
C LEU A 379 -20.61 5.42 -8.75
N SER A 380 -21.76 4.83 -8.38
CA SER A 380 -22.43 5.12 -7.09
C SER A 380 -21.58 4.82 -5.86
N GLY A 381 -20.65 3.86 -5.93
CA GLY A 381 -19.70 3.61 -4.85
C GLY A 381 -18.77 4.80 -4.57
N LEU A 382 -18.41 5.58 -5.61
CA LEU A 382 -17.63 6.82 -5.42
C LEU A 382 -18.47 7.91 -4.71
N ASP A 383 -19.74 8.03 -5.08
CA ASP A 383 -20.66 9.01 -4.48
C ASP A 383 -20.99 8.62 -3.03
N PHE A 384 -21.10 7.31 -2.75
CA PHE A 384 -21.26 6.78 -1.40
C PHE A 384 -20.07 7.16 -0.51
N GLN A 385 -18.83 6.97 -0.98
CA GLN A 385 -17.64 7.42 -0.25
C GLN A 385 -17.67 8.93 -0.02
N ALA A 386 -17.91 9.73 -1.06
CA ALA A 386 -17.93 11.19 -1.00
C ALA A 386 -18.95 11.72 0.00
N LYS A 387 -20.13 11.11 0.09
CA LYS A 387 -21.18 11.47 1.08
C LYS A 387 -20.65 11.44 2.51
N TYR A 388 -20.00 10.35 2.91
CA TYR A 388 -19.53 10.19 4.28
C TYR A 388 -18.22 10.96 4.55
N GLU A 389 -17.39 11.18 3.54
CA GLU A 389 -16.20 12.04 3.62
C GLU A 389 -16.59 13.51 3.87
N LYS A 390 -17.68 13.99 3.24
CA LYS A 390 -18.27 15.32 3.50
C LYS A 390 -18.87 15.44 4.89
N LEU A 391 -19.64 14.45 5.33
CA LEU A 391 -20.18 14.42 6.69
C LEU A 391 -19.05 14.44 7.74
N ALA A 392 -17.95 13.75 7.48
CA ALA A 392 -16.79 13.81 8.36
C ALA A 392 -16.10 15.18 8.34
N PHE A 393 -16.04 15.86 7.20
CA PHE A 393 -15.52 17.22 7.09
C PHE A 393 -16.38 18.23 7.88
N GLU A 394 -17.71 18.17 7.71
CA GLU A 394 -18.66 19.00 8.43
C GLU A 394 -18.57 18.77 9.94
N LEU A 395 -18.57 17.51 10.37
CA LEU A 395 -18.46 17.11 11.77
C LEU A 395 -17.11 17.51 12.39
N GLY A 396 -16.05 17.54 11.58
CA GLY A 396 -14.71 18.02 11.95
C GLY A 396 -14.61 19.53 12.13
N GLY A 397 -15.63 20.30 11.71
CA GLY A 397 -15.68 21.77 11.82
C GLY A 397 -15.31 22.52 10.55
N ASN A 398 -15.48 21.90 9.38
CA ASN A 398 -15.24 22.47 8.04
C ASN A 398 -13.81 23.03 7.82
N ASN A 399 -12.81 22.39 8.42
CA ASN A 399 -11.43 22.86 8.40
C ASN A 399 -10.38 21.75 8.29
N PHE A 400 -10.76 20.58 7.77
CA PHE A 400 -9.94 19.38 7.66
C PHE A 400 -9.51 18.74 9.00
N ASN A 401 -10.01 19.18 10.14
CA ASN A 401 -9.92 18.37 11.35
C ASN A 401 -10.71 17.09 11.16
N ALA A 402 -10.15 15.95 11.60
CA ALA A 402 -10.89 14.71 11.58
C ALA A 402 -11.77 14.57 12.83
N PRO A 403 -13.04 14.13 12.70
CA PRO A 403 -13.85 13.80 13.86
C PRO A 403 -13.23 12.61 14.60
N CYS A 404 -13.25 12.69 15.95
CA CYS A 404 -12.54 11.78 16.82
C CYS A 404 -13.38 11.47 18.06
N GLN A 405 -13.29 10.23 18.57
CA GLN A 405 -14.02 9.77 19.75
C GLN A 405 -13.20 8.73 20.51
N THR A 406 -13.29 8.65 21.83
CA THR A 406 -12.70 7.51 22.55
C THR A 406 -13.50 6.24 22.30
N VAL A 407 -12.84 5.08 22.35
CA VAL A 407 -13.53 3.77 22.27
C VAL A 407 -14.61 3.67 23.35
N GLY A 408 -14.33 4.13 24.57
CA GLY A 408 -15.30 4.12 25.66
C GLY A 408 -16.55 4.93 25.34
N SER A 409 -16.39 6.17 24.88
CA SER A 409 -17.51 7.03 24.48
C SER A 409 -18.29 6.46 23.29
N PHE A 410 -17.59 5.87 22.31
CA PHE A 410 -18.21 5.18 21.18
C PHE A 410 -19.08 3.99 21.61
N LEU A 411 -18.68 3.30 22.70
CA LEU A 411 -19.43 2.18 23.29
C LEU A 411 -20.47 2.61 24.33
N GLY A 412 -20.59 3.93 24.63
CA GLY A 412 -21.58 4.48 25.54
C GLY A 412 -21.09 4.74 26.97
N ALA A 413 -19.77 4.74 27.21
CA ALA A 413 -19.17 5.09 28.50
C ALA A 413 -18.55 6.48 28.45
N ASP A 414 -18.64 7.27 29.53
CA ASP A 414 -17.91 8.55 29.64
C ASP A 414 -16.47 8.29 30.07
N VAL A 415 -15.50 8.54 29.18
CA VAL A 415 -14.09 8.23 29.42
C VAL A 415 -13.17 9.32 28.90
N LYS A 416 -12.27 9.80 29.78
CA LYS A 416 -11.13 10.64 29.39
C LYS A 416 -10.00 9.79 28.83
N THR A 417 -9.25 10.35 27.88
CA THR A 417 -8.07 9.70 27.28
C THR A 417 -6.80 10.45 27.61
N HIS A 418 -5.69 9.70 27.67
CA HIS A 418 -4.32 10.23 27.72
C HIS A 418 -3.59 10.00 26.38
N ILE A 419 -4.27 9.39 25.39
CA ILE A 419 -3.72 9.21 24.05
C ILE A 419 -3.92 10.51 23.30
N ILE A 420 -2.82 11.11 22.86
CA ILE A 420 -2.86 12.25 21.97
C ILE A 420 -3.03 11.74 20.55
N PRO A 421 -4.16 12.07 19.87
CA PRO A 421 -4.34 11.69 18.47
C PRO A 421 -3.22 12.24 17.60
N SER A 422 -2.69 11.41 16.72
CA SER A 422 -1.56 11.81 15.87
C SER A 422 -1.99 12.50 14.57
N TYR A 423 -3.28 12.48 14.25
CA TYR A 423 -3.82 13.07 13.03
C TYR A 423 -3.51 14.57 12.93
N LYS A 424 -2.97 14.94 11.77
CA LYS A 424 -2.75 16.34 11.38
C LYS A 424 -3.67 16.70 10.22
N PRO A 425 -4.25 17.91 10.17
CA PRO A 425 -3.94 19.14 10.96
C PRO A 425 -4.34 19.07 12.43
N ASN A 426 -5.46 18.44 12.82
CA ASN A 426 -5.93 18.25 14.19
C ASN A 426 -7.20 17.40 14.20
N VAL A 427 -7.73 17.11 15.37
CA VAL A 427 -9.01 16.41 15.54
C VAL A 427 -10.06 17.30 16.18
N THR A 428 -11.34 16.94 15.95
CA THR A 428 -12.48 17.51 16.65
C THR A 428 -13.20 16.38 17.38
N TRP A 429 -13.37 16.50 18.69
CA TRP A 429 -14.09 15.50 19.49
C TRP A 429 -15.59 15.57 19.17
N ALA A 430 -16.14 14.46 18.65
CA ALA A 430 -17.51 14.39 18.17
C ALA A 430 -18.03 12.93 18.15
N GLU A 431 -19.35 12.78 18.07
CA GLU A 431 -20.01 11.47 17.93
C GLU A 431 -19.86 10.92 16.51
N LEU A 432 -19.03 9.91 16.33
CA LEU A 432 -18.70 9.35 15.01
C LEU A 432 -19.90 8.72 14.29
N GLN A 433 -20.96 8.37 15.02
CA GLN A 433 -22.21 7.90 14.41
C GLN A 433 -22.75 8.89 13.37
N LYS A 434 -22.53 10.19 13.55
CA LYS A 434 -23.04 11.25 12.65
C LYS A 434 -22.35 11.26 11.28
N CYS A 435 -21.17 10.66 11.14
CA CYS A 435 -20.43 10.60 9.87
C CYS A 435 -20.15 9.18 9.38
N LEU A 436 -20.80 8.16 9.97
CA LEU A 436 -20.68 6.77 9.54
C LEU A 436 -22.03 6.24 9.06
N PRO A 437 -22.08 5.33 8.08
CA PRO A 437 -23.31 4.56 7.80
C PRO A 437 -23.75 3.81 9.06
N ASN A 438 -25.04 3.73 9.32
CA ASN A 438 -25.56 3.06 10.52
C ASN A 438 -25.05 1.62 10.65
N PHE A 439 -25.07 0.85 9.56
CA PHE A 439 -24.59 -0.53 9.57
C PHE A 439 -23.08 -0.64 9.87
N VAL A 440 -22.27 0.37 9.48
CA VAL A 440 -20.85 0.46 9.83
C VAL A 440 -20.69 0.75 11.31
N TYR A 441 -21.39 1.76 11.83
CA TYR A 441 -21.37 2.12 13.24
C TYR A 441 -21.75 0.93 14.13
N ASP A 442 -22.87 0.27 13.84
CA ASP A 442 -23.37 -0.86 14.62
C ASP A 442 -22.44 -2.08 14.57
N SER A 443 -21.82 -2.33 13.41
CA SER A 443 -20.84 -3.41 13.25
C SER A 443 -19.55 -3.14 14.03
N LEU A 444 -19.04 -1.92 14.00
CA LEU A 444 -17.87 -1.51 14.79
C LEU A 444 -18.14 -1.64 16.29
N LYS A 445 -19.32 -1.20 16.75
CA LYS A 445 -19.75 -1.30 18.15
C LYS A 445 -19.77 -2.73 18.66
N GLN A 446 -20.18 -3.67 17.82
CA GLN A 446 -20.18 -5.10 18.15
C GLN A 446 -18.76 -5.72 18.10
N ALA A 447 -17.94 -5.32 17.13
CA ALA A 447 -16.64 -5.95 16.90
C ALA A 447 -15.54 -5.49 17.87
N LEU A 448 -15.51 -4.23 18.29
CA LEU A 448 -14.47 -3.69 19.16
C LEU A 448 -14.30 -4.47 20.46
N PRO A 449 -15.36 -4.83 21.22
CA PRO A 449 -15.23 -5.69 22.41
C PRO A 449 -14.73 -7.10 22.06
N LEU A 450 -15.10 -7.66 20.92
CA LEU A 450 -14.64 -8.98 20.47
C LEU A 450 -13.15 -8.96 20.12
N PHE A 451 -12.68 -7.93 19.46
CA PHE A 451 -11.25 -7.73 19.18
C PHE A 451 -10.44 -7.59 20.48
N ASN A 452 -10.98 -6.88 21.48
CA ASN A 452 -10.30 -6.74 22.78
C ASN A 452 -10.17 -8.06 23.54
N LYS A 453 -11.09 -9.03 23.32
CA LYS A 453 -10.98 -10.40 23.83
C LYS A 453 -9.87 -11.19 23.13
N LYS A 454 -9.67 -10.99 21.81
CA LYS A 454 -8.63 -11.67 21.02
C LYS A 454 -7.23 -11.12 21.29
N ILE A 455 -7.11 -9.80 21.38
CA ILE A 455 -5.86 -9.10 21.71
C ILE A 455 -6.14 -8.17 22.87
N LYS A 456 -5.61 -8.53 24.04
CA LYS A 456 -5.71 -7.70 25.25
C LYS A 456 -5.16 -6.29 24.94
N ASN A 457 -5.84 -5.27 25.44
CA ASN A 457 -5.50 -3.85 25.25
C ASN A 457 -5.78 -3.30 23.84
N PHE A 458 -6.34 -4.08 22.91
CA PHE A 458 -6.65 -3.60 21.57
C PHE A 458 -7.67 -2.46 21.57
N ALA A 459 -8.79 -2.62 22.26
CA ALA A 459 -9.89 -1.65 22.31
C ALA A 459 -10.20 -1.23 23.76
N LEU A 460 -9.17 -0.70 24.45
CA LEU A 460 -9.37 -0.08 25.76
C LEU A 460 -10.23 1.18 25.62
N ASN A 461 -11.03 1.46 26.64
CA ASN A 461 -11.90 2.64 26.65
C ASN A 461 -11.16 3.95 26.36
N LYS A 462 -9.87 4.07 26.77
CA LYS A 462 -9.00 5.23 26.55
C LYS A 462 -8.49 5.35 25.09
N ASN A 463 -8.55 4.29 24.28
CA ASN A 463 -8.07 4.31 22.90
C ASN A 463 -8.95 5.21 22.04
N VAL A 464 -8.39 5.71 20.96
CA VAL A 464 -9.00 6.76 20.16
C VAL A 464 -9.41 6.23 18.78
N LEU A 465 -10.59 6.61 18.33
CA LEU A 465 -11.11 6.36 17.00
C LEU A 465 -11.14 7.68 16.23
N THR A 466 -10.57 7.70 15.03
CA THR A 466 -10.57 8.86 14.13
C THR A 466 -11.26 8.49 12.82
N ALA A 467 -12.22 9.27 12.36
CA ALA A 467 -12.98 9.00 11.12
C ALA A 467 -12.62 10.05 10.04
N ILE A 468 -12.75 9.69 8.79
CA ILE A 468 -13.28 8.45 8.24
C ILE A 468 -12.23 7.76 7.36
N GLU A 469 -12.10 6.44 7.49
CA GLU A 469 -11.31 5.62 6.56
C GLU A 469 -12.27 5.06 5.51
N SER A 470 -12.36 5.71 4.35
CA SER A 470 -13.31 5.40 3.29
C SER A 470 -12.67 4.80 2.05
N ARG A 471 -11.35 4.99 1.89
CA ARG A 471 -10.61 4.67 0.65
C ARG A 471 -9.68 3.49 0.83
N SER A 472 -10.19 2.40 1.42
CA SER A 472 -9.42 1.16 1.59
C SER A 472 -9.19 0.42 0.28
N SER A 473 -10.10 0.56 -0.68
CA SER A 473 -10.02 0.02 -2.04
C SER A 473 -10.94 0.79 -2.99
N CYS A 474 -10.67 0.67 -4.30
CA CYS A 474 -11.52 1.26 -5.33
C CYS A 474 -12.91 0.60 -5.33
N PRO A 475 -14.02 1.38 -5.34
CA PRO A 475 -15.38 0.83 -5.33
C PRO A 475 -15.91 0.45 -6.72
N LEU A 476 -15.04 0.33 -7.70
CA LEU A 476 -15.39 -0.02 -9.07
C LEU A 476 -14.34 -0.92 -9.75
N TYR A 477 -14.75 -1.57 -10.83
CA TYR A 477 -13.89 -2.24 -11.79
C TYR A 477 -13.94 -1.53 -13.13
N LEU A 478 -12.78 -1.19 -13.69
CA LEU A 478 -12.62 -0.91 -15.12
C LEU A 478 -12.46 -2.26 -15.82
N GLN A 479 -13.47 -2.70 -16.56
CA GLN A 479 -13.47 -4.04 -17.16
C GLN A 479 -12.34 -4.17 -18.17
N ARG A 480 -11.67 -5.33 -18.18
CA ARG A 480 -10.60 -5.69 -19.12
C ARG A 480 -10.64 -7.17 -19.44
N ASP A 481 -10.15 -7.55 -20.60
CA ASP A 481 -10.08 -8.92 -21.07
C ASP A 481 -8.85 -9.67 -20.55
N ALA A 482 -8.59 -10.88 -21.08
CA ALA A 482 -7.44 -11.69 -20.72
C ALA A 482 -6.09 -11.08 -21.17
N HIS A 483 -6.10 -10.16 -22.13
CA HIS A 483 -4.96 -9.37 -22.62
C HIS A 483 -4.85 -8.01 -21.92
N PHE A 484 -5.55 -7.83 -20.80
CA PHE A 484 -5.63 -6.60 -20.02
C PHE A 484 -6.20 -5.39 -20.76
N GLU A 485 -6.75 -5.54 -21.97
CA GLU A 485 -7.33 -4.48 -22.75
C GLU A 485 -8.78 -4.22 -22.30
N SER A 486 -9.17 -2.95 -22.21
CA SER A 486 -10.55 -2.56 -21.86
C SER A 486 -11.53 -2.76 -23.01
N SER A 487 -12.81 -2.41 -22.80
CA SER A 487 -13.82 -2.34 -23.87
C SER A 487 -13.47 -1.35 -24.99
N ILE A 488 -12.51 -0.45 -24.76
CA ILE A 488 -11.98 0.49 -25.74
C ILE A 488 -10.56 0.05 -26.13
N LYS A 489 -10.35 -0.22 -27.42
CA LYS A 489 -9.08 -0.71 -27.95
C LYS A 489 -7.91 0.26 -27.68
N GLY A 490 -6.76 -0.29 -27.30
CA GLY A 490 -5.55 0.45 -26.99
C GLY A 490 -5.51 1.01 -25.56
N ILE A 491 -6.54 0.75 -24.73
CA ILE A 491 -6.59 1.22 -23.33
C ILE A 491 -6.47 0.04 -22.36
N TYR A 492 -5.49 0.12 -21.44
CA TYR A 492 -5.12 -0.92 -20.48
C TYR A 492 -5.28 -0.40 -19.05
N PRO A 493 -6.41 -0.67 -18.36
CA PRO A 493 -6.57 -0.28 -16.97
C PRO A 493 -5.81 -1.21 -16.03
N ILE A 494 -5.00 -0.63 -15.12
CA ILE A 494 -4.15 -1.38 -14.20
C ILE A 494 -4.21 -0.88 -12.76
N GLY A 495 -3.80 -1.72 -11.85
CA GLY A 495 -3.58 -1.38 -10.44
C GLY A 495 -4.87 -1.24 -9.64
N GLU A 496 -4.78 -0.48 -8.55
CA GLU A 496 -5.87 -0.33 -7.60
C GLU A 496 -7.05 0.45 -8.18
N GLY A 497 -6.79 1.50 -8.95
CA GLY A 497 -7.84 2.29 -9.60
C GLY A 497 -8.66 1.50 -10.60
N ALA A 498 -8.09 0.48 -11.22
CA ALA A 498 -8.81 -0.43 -12.09
C ALA A 498 -9.58 -1.52 -11.32
N GLY A 499 -9.38 -1.64 -10.00
CA GLY A 499 -10.08 -2.59 -9.13
C GLY A 499 -9.38 -3.94 -8.94
N TYR A 500 -8.23 -4.19 -9.58
CA TYR A 500 -7.57 -5.52 -9.63
C TYR A 500 -6.47 -5.74 -8.60
N SER A 501 -6.01 -4.73 -7.91
CA SER A 501 -4.98 -4.82 -6.87
C SER A 501 -5.29 -3.88 -5.72
N GLY A 502 -4.66 -4.08 -4.57
CA GLY A 502 -4.92 -3.25 -3.38
C GLY A 502 -3.66 -3.00 -2.54
N GLY A 503 -2.47 -3.28 -3.05
CA GLY A 503 -1.23 -3.07 -2.32
C GLY A 503 -0.06 -2.76 -3.25
N ILE A 504 1.06 -2.30 -2.70
CA ILE A 504 2.24 -1.88 -3.45
C ILE A 504 2.72 -2.99 -4.39
N VAL A 505 2.99 -4.19 -3.86
CA VAL A 505 3.52 -5.32 -4.64
C VAL A 505 2.50 -5.83 -5.66
N SER A 506 1.24 -5.99 -5.29
CA SER A 506 0.20 -6.46 -6.23
C SER A 506 -0.03 -5.48 -7.38
N SER A 507 0.02 -4.17 -7.09
CA SER A 507 -0.10 -3.13 -8.13
C SER A 507 1.13 -3.12 -9.06
N ALA A 508 2.33 -3.27 -8.51
CA ALA A 508 3.55 -3.38 -9.30
C ALA A 508 3.51 -4.60 -10.24
N ILE A 509 3.07 -5.77 -9.72
CA ILE A 509 2.92 -6.99 -10.53
C ILE A 509 1.93 -6.79 -11.67
N ASP A 510 0.81 -6.13 -11.42
CA ASP A 510 -0.18 -5.85 -12.45
C ASP A 510 0.41 -4.97 -13.57
N GLY A 511 1.19 -3.94 -13.19
CA GLY A 511 1.93 -3.10 -14.13
C GLY A 511 2.96 -3.86 -14.97
N ILE A 512 3.71 -4.79 -14.35
CA ILE A 512 4.70 -5.63 -15.04
C ILE A 512 4.02 -6.51 -16.09
N LYS A 513 2.92 -7.20 -15.71
CA LYS A 513 2.19 -8.09 -16.62
C LYS A 513 1.65 -7.35 -17.85
N VAL A 514 1.13 -6.13 -17.66
CA VAL A 514 0.65 -5.32 -18.77
C VAL A 514 1.79 -4.82 -19.64
N ALA A 515 2.95 -4.48 -19.06
CA ALA A 515 4.12 -4.14 -19.86
C ALA A 515 4.60 -5.32 -20.72
N GLU A 516 4.60 -6.55 -20.19
CA GLU A 516 4.93 -7.76 -20.95
C GLU A 516 3.91 -8.01 -22.07
N GLU A 517 2.60 -7.88 -21.81
CA GLU A 517 1.56 -8.02 -22.84
C GLU A 517 1.76 -7.00 -23.97
N ILE A 518 1.94 -5.72 -23.61
CA ILE A 518 2.20 -4.67 -24.59
C ILE A 518 3.46 -4.97 -25.41
N TYR A 519 4.54 -5.46 -24.77
CA TYR A 519 5.78 -5.82 -25.45
C TYR A 519 5.58 -6.90 -26.51
N THR A 520 4.69 -7.85 -26.31
CA THR A 520 4.41 -8.91 -27.30
C THR A 520 3.79 -8.37 -28.58
N GLN A 521 3.17 -7.18 -28.53
CA GLN A 521 2.45 -6.54 -29.63
C GLN A 521 3.35 -5.63 -30.51
N PHE A 522 4.63 -5.53 -30.20
CA PHE A 522 5.68 -4.88 -30.97
C PHE A 522 6.66 -5.92 -31.52
#